data_baf12564aa4fe2c269ad22505bb5b499
#
_entry.id   baf12564aa4fe2c269ad22505bb5b499
#
_cell.length_a   1.000
_cell.length_b   1.000
_cell.length_c   1.000
_cell.angle_alpha   90.00
_cell.angle_beta   90.00
_cell.angle_gamma   90.00
#
_symmetry.space_group_name_H-M   'P 1'
#
loop_
_entity.id
_entity.type
_entity.pdbx_description
1 polymer ?
#
loop_
_entity_poly.entity_id
_entity_poly.type
_entity_poly.pdbx_seq_one_letter_code
_entity_poly.pdbx_strand_id
1 'polypeptide(L)'
;MKSTRCILSIILGLLAGWLPLGAVTVLKNLQVEYQTNPLGIDVSQPRFNWQMESDRYGACGQAYRLWVADSPEQLAAGRYIYDSGKVLSGESVGVVYQGKALQPSTRYYWKVSVWDESGTEIISTEPAWFETGLLGSGWSSARWIGSSETQLSKYRSHYVIDYDVRVAEGNDKAVLVFGSRDADNYVSAELDLNGSGDARFILRHTTDGKTRQDAAESLASIIPASDKHKVHHIRLKVTTAQYALKYFVDIEIDGKTLVNSSLTPEEKERKSRGDFWGGKEGAFTVYPYPDGELVYHCRLYAIGFLQPKGQTATFSNLRISEDTWNTLLYNPAETYVEKGEGKLNVWYPGENVSAPMLRKEIKIEKGLSESGLDGLPLPYHV
;
A
#
# COMPACT_ATOMS: atom_id res chain seq x y z
N MET A 1 -10.91 -2.68 94.26
CA MET A 1 -10.47 -3.61 93.21
C MET A 1 -11.06 -3.36 91.82
N LYS A 2 -11.32 -2.07 91.42
CA LYS A 2 -11.86 -1.79 90.05
C LYS A 2 -11.03 -0.88 89.19
N SER A 3 -9.83 -0.39 89.66
CA SER A 3 -9.01 0.54 88.88
C SER A 3 -7.84 -0.10 88.16
N THR A 4 -7.41 -1.27 88.59
CA THR A 4 -6.21 -1.94 88.02
C THR A 4 -6.46 -2.66 86.70
N ARG A 5 -7.71 -3.01 86.38
CA ARG A 5 -8.07 -3.69 85.14
C ARG A 5 -8.16 -2.75 83.91
N CYS A 6 -8.45 -1.47 84.12
CA CYS A 6 -8.50 -0.50 82.99
C CYS A 6 -7.13 -0.08 82.51
N ILE A 7 -6.12 -0.03 83.36
CA ILE A 7 -4.75 0.39 82.97
C ILE A 7 -4.04 -0.72 82.16
N LEU A 8 -4.29 -1.99 82.47
CA LEU A 8 -3.69 -3.09 81.73
C LEU A 8 -4.25 -3.23 80.32
N SER A 9 -5.53 -2.88 80.09
CA SER A 9 -6.18 -2.89 78.73
C SER A 9 -5.67 -1.76 77.84
N ILE A 10 -5.31 -0.61 78.41
CA ILE A 10 -4.78 0.54 77.64
C ILE A 10 -3.31 0.31 77.23
N ILE A 11 -2.51 -0.36 78.07
CA ILE A 11 -1.13 -0.68 77.75
C ILE A 11 -1.07 -1.78 76.67
N LEU A 12 -2.00 -2.74 76.65
CA LEU A 12 -2.04 -3.78 75.58
C LEU A 12 -2.55 -3.21 74.27
N GLY A 13 -3.40 -2.15 74.27
CA GLY A 13 -3.84 -1.47 73.08
C GLY A 13 -2.77 -0.57 72.40
N LEU A 14 -1.81 -0.06 73.17
CA LEU A 14 -0.72 0.79 72.65
C LEU A 14 0.46 0.00 72.10
N LEU A 15 0.56 -1.29 72.39
CA LEU A 15 1.60 -2.21 71.84
C LEU A 15 1.19 -2.87 70.51
N ALA A 16 -0.10 -2.80 70.12
CA ALA A 16 -0.60 -3.35 68.86
C ALA A 16 -0.46 -2.38 67.66
N GLY A 17 0.05 -1.17 67.85
CA GLY A 17 0.04 -0.09 66.82
C GLY A 17 1.33 0.13 66.06
N TRP A 18 2.36 -0.65 66.28
CA TRP A 18 3.64 -0.50 65.57
C TRP A 18 4.00 -1.75 64.79
N LEU A 19 3.15 -2.18 63.88
CA LEU A 19 3.65 -2.96 62.78
C LEU A 19 4.34 -1.96 61.83
N PRO A 20 5.63 -2.10 61.53
CA PRO A 20 6.22 -1.27 60.54
C PRO A 20 5.45 -1.53 59.24
N LEU A 21 4.79 -0.53 58.69
CA LEU A 21 4.35 -0.59 57.30
C LEU A 21 5.65 -0.80 56.48
N GLY A 22 5.91 -2.04 56.12
CA GLY A 22 7.09 -2.34 55.27
C GLY A 22 6.93 -1.51 54.00
N ALA A 23 7.99 -0.76 53.69
CA ALA A 23 8.03 0.01 52.45
C ALA A 23 7.81 -0.93 51.26
N VAL A 24 6.85 -0.57 50.44
CA VAL A 24 6.51 -1.37 49.25
C VAL A 24 7.40 -0.95 48.10
N THR A 25 8.19 -1.89 47.58
CA THR A 25 8.95 -1.70 46.32
C THR A 25 8.43 -2.70 45.30
N VAL A 26 8.11 -2.23 44.13
CA VAL A 26 7.55 -3.05 43.04
C VAL A 26 8.28 -2.77 41.72
N LEU A 27 8.26 -3.75 40.82
CA LEU A 27 8.74 -3.59 39.44
C LEU A 27 7.55 -3.41 38.52
N LYS A 28 7.59 -2.37 37.71
CA LYS A 28 6.53 -1.97 36.79
C LYS A 28 7.09 -1.70 35.41
N ASN A 29 6.18 -1.48 34.45
CA ASN A 29 6.50 -1.08 33.06
C ASN A 29 7.56 -1.98 32.43
N LEU A 30 7.36 -3.29 32.53
CA LEU A 30 8.18 -4.29 31.86
C LEU A 30 8.01 -4.14 30.34
N GLN A 31 9.09 -3.83 29.65
CA GLN A 31 9.08 -3.55 28.21
C GLN A 31 10.19 -4.31 27.49
N VAL A 32 9.96 -4.63 26.23
CA VAL A 32 10.95 -5.14 25.29
C VAL A 32 10.95 -4.23 24.06
N GLU A 33 12.13 -3.77 23.63
CA GLU A 33 12.29 -2.76 22.59
C GLU A 33 11.39 -1.52 22.84
N TYR A 34 11.33 -1.08 24.11
CA TYR A 34 10.55 0.08 24.58
C TYR A 34 9.01 -0.06 24.41
N GLN A 35 8.51 -1.28 24.22
CA GLN A 35 7.09 -1.57 24.06
C GLN A 35 6.63 -2.60 25.09
N THR A 36 5.39 -2.49 25.53
CA THR A 36 4.77 -3.47 26.45
C THR A 36 4.18 -4.61 25.63
N ASN A 37 4.65 -5.83 25.89
CA ASN A 37 4.20 -7.05 25.22
C ASN A 37 4.15 -6.92 23.67
N PRO A 38 5.27 -6.56 23.02
CA PRO A 38 5.28 -6.30 21.60
C PRO A 38 5.11 -7.56 20.76
N LEU A 39 4.46 -7.39 19.60
CA LEU A 39 4.35 -8.38 18.54
C LEU A 39 5.39 -8.10 17.45
N GLY A 40 5.96 -9.14 16.86
CA GLY A 40 6.73 -9.05 15.63
C GLY A 40 8.08 -8.36 15.75
N ILE A 41 8.83 -8.57 16.85
CA ILE A 41 10.16 -7.98 17.01
C ILE A 41 11.15 -8.67 16.06
N ASP A 42 11.77 -7.91 15.16
CA ASP A 42 12.81 -8.40 14.22
C ASP A 42 14.25 -8.18 14.70
N VAL A 43 14.43 -7.92 15.99
CA VAL A 43 15.75 -7.76 16.63
C VAL A 43 16.18 -9.09 17.22
N SER A 44 17.34 -9.60 16.82
CA SER A 44 17.86 -10.90 17.30
C SER A 44 18.32 -10.87 18.75
N GLN A 45 18.68 -9.70 19.26
CA GLN A 45 19.09 -9.45 20.65
C GLN A 45 18.26 -8.31 21.23
N PRO A 46 16.97 -8.55 21.59
CA PRO A 46 16.09 -7.50 22.08
C PRO A 46 16.57 -6.93 23.43
N ARG A 47 16.20 -5.67 23.66
CA ARG A 47 16.53 -4.92 24.86
C ARG A 47 15.36 -4.91 25.82
N PHE A 48 15.63 -5.20 27.08
CA PHE A 48 14.67 -5.25 28.17
C PHE A 48 14.74 -3.97 29.00
N ASN A 49 13.56 -3.50 29.43
CA ASN A 49 13.43 -2.34 30.29
C ASN A 49 12.42 -2.63 31.40
N TRP A 50 12.63 -2.05 32.57
CA TRP A 50 11.73 -2.08 33.72
C TRP A 50 11.88 -0.83 34.55
N GLN A 51 10.90 -0.54 35.40
CA GLN A 51 10.95 0.54 36.37
C GLN A 51 10.81 -0.03 37.77
N MET A 52 11.60 0.46 38.70
CA MET A 52 11.46 0.21 40.12
C MET A 52 10.70 1.40 40.77
N GLU A 53 9.58 1.12 41.40
CA GLU A 53 8.81 2.10 42.14
C GLU A 53 8.85 1.74 43.62
N SER A 54 9.19 2.70 44.47
CA SER A 54 9.30 2.51 45.91
C SER A 54 8.76 3.73 46.65
N ASP A 55 8.14 3.51 47.80
CA ASP A 55 7.75 4.57 48.73
C ASP A 55 8.93 5.04 49.62
N ARG A 56 10.11 4.41 49.49
CA ARG A 56 11.34 4.84 50.14
C ARG A 56 12.08 5.88 49.32
N TYR A 57 12.46 6.97 49.99
CA TYR A 57 13.36 7.96 49.38
C TYR A 57 14.73 7.35 49.08
N GLY A 58 15.25 7.54 47.89
CA GLY A 58 16.57 7.09 47.49
C GLY A 58 16.69 5.60 47.18
N ALA A 59 15.58 4.85 47.09
CA ALA A 59 15.60 3.45 46.66
C ALA A 59 16.24 3.31 45.28
N CYS A 60 17.20 2.42 45.11
CA CYS A 60 17.86 2.16 43.84
C CYS A 60 18.21 0.68 43.67
N GLY A 61 18.21 0.20 42.43
CA GLY A 61 18.69 -1.15 42.11
C GLY A 61 20.20 -1.22 42.13
N GLN A 62 20.75 -2.29 42.70
CA GLN A 62 22.20 -2.57 42.75
C GLN A 62 22.58 -3.79 41.92
N ALA A 63 21.63 -4.67 41.67
CA ALA A 63 21.79 -5.83 40.82
C ALA A 63 20.45 -6.24 40.19
N TYR A 64 20.53 -6.96 39.08
CA TYR A 64 19.36 -7.57 38.49
C TYR A 64 19.62 -9.02 38.07
N ARG A 65 18.54 -9.74 37.78
CA ARG A 65 18.56 -11.05 37.12
C ARG A 65 17.35 -11.18 36.21
N LEU A 66 17.60 -11.52 34.94
CA LEU A 66 16.60 -11.62 33.89
C LEU A 66 16.44 -13.08 33.50
N TRP A 67 15.19 -13.53 33.40
CA TRP A 67 14.83 -14.86 32.91
C TRP A 67 13.91 -14.77 31.71
N VAL A 68 14.18 -15.60 30.70
CA VAL A 68 13.33 -15.76 29.50
C VAL A 68 13.05 -17.23 29.30
N ALA A 69 11.81 -17.57 28.95
CA ALA A 69 11.36 -18.93 28.68
C ALA A 69 10.38 -19.00 27.48
N ASP A 70 10.18 -20.19 26.96
CA ASP A 70 9.31 -20.46 25.81
C ASP A 70 7.81 -20.45 26.18
N SER A 71 7.49 -20.66 27.46
CA SER A 71 6.11 -20.62 27.93
C SER A 71 6.01 -20.13 29.37
N PRO A 72 4.82 -19.68 29.82
CA PRO A 72 4.59 -19.32 31.22
C PRO A 72 4.89 -20.46 32.20
N GLU A 73 4.53 -21.70 31.82
CA GLU A 73 4.74 -22.90 32.63
C GLU A 73 6.24 -23.20 32.81
N GLN A 74 7.02 -23.04 31.72
CA GLN A 74 8.47 -23.19 31.77
C GLN A 74 9.10 -22.12 32.66
N LEU A 75 8.64 -20.85 32.51
CA LEU A 75 9.11 -19.74 33.32
C LEU A 75 8.81 -19.96 34.80
N ALA A 76 7.61 -20.45 35.15
CA ALA A 76 7.21 -20.77 36.51
C ALA A 76 7.98 -21.97 37.07
N ALA A 77 8.25 -22.97 36.23
CA ALA A 77 9.02 -24.18 36.62
C ALA A 77 10.53 -23.97 36.73
N GLY A 78 11.01 -22.74 36.46
CA GLY A 78 12.46 -22.46 36.53
C GLY A 78 13.26 -23.01 35.35
N ARG A 79 12.61 -23.31 34.25
CA ARG A 79 13.22 -23.79 32.99
C ARG A 79 13.33 -22.64 32.00
N TYR A 80 14.53 -22.12 31.83
CA TYR A 80 14.77 -20.91 31.04
C TYR A 80 15.58 -21.21 29.79
N ILE A 81 15.28 -20.50 28.71
CA ILE A 81 16.14 -20.42 27.52
C ILE A 81 17.28 -19.43 27.77
N TYR A 82 17.04 -18.46 28.67
CA TYR A 82 18.04 -17.49 29.11
C TYR A 82 17.85 -17.17 30.58
N ASP A 83 18.96 -17.16 31.28
CA ASP A 83 19.12 -16.74 32.67
C ASP A 83 20.42 -15.91 32.76
N SER A 84 20.30 -14.61 33.01
CA SER A 84 21.46 -13.73 33.09
C SER A 84 22.36 -14.04 34.30
N GLY A 85 21.90 -14.85 35.26
CA GLY A 85 22.48 -14.85 36.59
C GLY A 85 22.27 -13.50 37.26
N LYS A 86 22.83 -13.35 38.48
CA LYS A 86 22.85 -12.06 39.19
C LYS A 86 23.93 -11.14 38.60
N VAL A 87 23.49 -10.09 37.92
CA VAL A 87 24.35 -9.07 37.33
C VAL A 87 24.45 -7.89 38.30
N LEU A 88 25.65 -7.52 38.72
CA LEU A 88 25.89 -6.39 39.62
C LEU A 88 25.87 -5.08 38.81
N SER A 89 24.68 -4.57 38.54
CA SER A 89 24.44 -3.34 37.81
C SER A 89 23.09 -2.75 38.20
N GLY A 90 23.01 -1.44 38.34
CA GLY A 90 21.75 -0.70 38.51
C GLY A 90 21.04 -0.37 37.21
N GLU A 91 21.50 -0.90 36.07
CA GLU A 91 20.83 -0.69 34.79
C GLU A 91 19.44 -1.32 34.79
N SER A 92 18.46 -0.56 34.28
CA SER A 92 17.08 -1.00 34.14
C SER A 92 16.48 -0.62 32.76
N VAL A 93 17.33 -0.07 31.89
CA VAL A 93 16.96 0.37 30.55
C VAL A 93 17.99 -0.14 29.54
N GLY A 94 17.53 -0.74 28.45
CA GLY A 94 18.42 -1.19 27.38
C GLY A 94 19.21 -2.45 27.67
N VAL A 95 18.81 -3.26 28.66
CA VAL A 95 19.47 -4.52 29.00
C VAL A 95 19.33 -5.52 27.87
N VAL A 96 20.45 -5.85 27.23
CA VAL A 96 20.48 -6.66 26.01
C VAL A 96 20.34 -8.15 26.32
N TYR A 97 19.50 -8.84 25.57
CA TYR A 97 19.40 -10.29 25.56
C TYR A 97 20.71 -10.93 25.11
N GLN A 98 21.24 -11.84 25.88
CA GLN A 98 22.51 -12.56 25.61
C GLN A 98 22.33 -14.10 25.59
N GLY A 99 21.11 -14.56 25.46
CA GLY A 99 20.77 -15.99 25.43
C GLY A 99 21.00 -16.63 24.07
N LYS A 100 20.47 -17.83 23.95
CA LYS A 100 20.46 -18.55 22.65
C LYS A 100 19.69 -17.76 21.59
N ALA A 101 20.02 -17.97 20.31
CA ALA A 101 19.29 -17.38 19.20
C ALA A 101 17.79 -17.63 19.31
N LEU A 102 17.01 -16.57 19.25
CA LEU A 102 15.56 -16.62 19.25
C LEU A 102 15.06 -17.22 17.96
N GLN A 103 13.93 -17.94 18.03
CA GLN A 103 13.29 -18.53 16.85
C GLN A 103 12.32 -17.52 16.21
N PRO A 104 12.13 -17.54 14.88
CA PRO A 104 11.14 -16.72 14.21
C PRO A 104 9.71 -17.05 14.65
N SER A 105 8.81 -16.06 14.61
CA SER A 105 7.37 -16.20 14.89
C SER A 105 7.09 -16.96 16.20
N THR A 106 7.85 -16.64 17.23
CA THR A 106 7.82 -17.35 18.52
C THR A 106 7.55 -16.38 19.64
N ARG A 107 6.63 -16.73 20.54
CA ARG A 107 6.36 -15.95 21.75
C ARG A 107 7.22 -16.43 22.88
N TYR A 108 7.82 -15.48 23.60
CA TYR A 108 8.65 -15.69 24.77
C TYR A 108 8.07 -14.95 25.96
N TYR A 109 8.27 -15.54 27.15
CA TYR A 109 7.83 -14.99 28.42
C TYR A 109 9.03 -14.66 29.27
N TRP A 110 8.99 -13.58 30.03
CA TRP A 110 10.12 -13.15 30.81
C TRP A 110 9.69 -12.51 32.12
N LYS A 111 10.60 -12.51 33.08
CA LYS A 111 10.49 -11.83 34.36
C LYS A 111 11.87 -11.33 34.78
N VAL A 112 11.88 -10.41 35.72
CA VAL A 112 13.11 -9.82 36.25
C VAL A 112 13.04 -9.76 37.76
N SER A 113 14.17 -9.95 38.43
CA SER A 113 14.36 -9.54 39.80
C SER A 113 15.42 -8.44 39.90
N VAL A 114 15.29 -7.60 40.91
CA VAL A 114 16.19 -6.51 41.23
C VAL A 114 16.53 -6.59 42.71
N TRP A 115 17.82 -6.46 43.06
CA TRP A 115 18.25 -6.28 44.42
C TRP A 115 18.45 -4.79 44.69
N ASP A 116 17.79 -4.29 45.72
CA ASP A 116 17.89 -2.90 46.12
C ASP A 116 19.19 -2.64 46.91
N GLU A 117 19.36 -1.39 47.36
CA GLU A 117 20.53 -0.95 48.13
C GLU A 117 20.62 -1.64 49.51
N SER A 118 19.54 -2.23 50.02
CA SER A 118 19.53 -3.05 51.24
C SER A 118 19.89 -4.51 50.99
N GLY A 119 20.02 -4.92 49.75
CA GLY A 119 20.19 -6.29 49.33
C GLY A 119 18.90 -7.12 49.30
N THR A 120 17.73 -6.47 49.42
CA THR A 120 16.43 -7.13 49.33
C THR A 120 16.13 -7.42 47.86
N GLU A 121 15.72 -8.66 47.56
CA GLU A 121 15.29 -9.07 46.22
C GLU A 121 13.83 -8.74 45.99
N ILE A 122 13.54 -8.02 44.91
CA ILE A 122 12.20 -7.68 44.42
C ILE A 122 12.03 -8.37 43.08
N ILE A 123 11.00 -9.20 42.95
CA ILE A 123 10.71 -9.94 41.71
C ILE A 123 9.46 -9.33 41.07
N SER A 124 9.43 -9.21 39.75
CA SER A 124 8.23 -8.80 39.00
C SER A 124 7.07 -9.74 39.31
N THR A 125 5.91 -9.19 39.65
CA THR A 125 4.73 -9.95 40.09
C THR A 125 4.11 -10.75 38.94
N GLU A 126 4.03 -10.12 37.77
CA GLU A 126 3.47 -10.72 36.54
C GLU A 126 4.56 -10.91 35.50
N PRO A 127 4.57 -12.04 34.80
CA PRO A 127 5.46 -12.20 33.66
C PRO A 127 5.01 -11.31 32.50
N ALA A 128 5.97 -10.68 31.83
CA ALA A 128 5.75 -10.03 30.54
C ALA A 128 6.09 -10.99 29.41
N TRP A 129 5.71 -10.62 28.19
CA TRP A 129 6.01 -11.44 27.02
C TRP A 129 6.40 -10.56 25.83
N PHE A 130 6.97 -11.17 24.82
CA PHE A 130 7.21 -10.58 23.52
C PHE A 130 7.13 -11.67 22.44
N GLU A 131 6.86 -11.29 21.22
CA GLU A 131 6.83 -12.19 20.07
C GLU A 131 7.81 -11.74 19.02
N THR A 132 8.62 -12.67 18.53
CA THR A 132 9.56 -12.38 17.43
C THR A 132 8.83 -12.32 16.10
N GLY A 133 9.27 -11.44 15.24
CA GLY A 133 8.95 -11.43 13.82
C GLY A 133 9.66 -12.58 13.08
N LEU A 134 9.93 -12.38 11.80
CA LEU A 134 10.55 -13.40 10.96
C LEU A 134 12.09 -13.49 11.10
N LEU A 135 12.70 -12.57 11.84
CA LEU A 135 14.15 -12.50 12.08
C LEU A 135 14.99 -12.66 10.80
N GLY A 136 14.51 -12.14 9.69
CA GLY A 136 15.15 -12.21 8.36
C GLY A 136 15.10 -13.57 7.64
N SER A 137 14.61 -14.63 8.29
CA SER A 137 14.68 -15.98 7.73
C SER A 137 13.32 -16.55 7.25
N GLY A 138 12.22 -15.99 7.71
CA GLY A 138 10.87 -16.52 7.46
C GLY A 138 10.28 -16.23 6.09
N TRP A 139 10.95 -15.44 5.26
CA TRP A 139 10.46 -14.99 3.95
C TRP A 139 10.74 -15.98 2.81
N SER A 140 11.57 -17.00 3.00
CA SER A 140 12.06 -17.88 1.93
C SER A 140 10.95 -18.59 1.13
N SER A 141 9.77 -18.80 1.71
CA SER A 141 8.59 -19.39 1.05
C SER A 141 7.49 -18.36 0.75
N ALA A 142 7.69 -17.11 1.14
CA ALA A 142 6.71 -16.06 0.87
C ALA A 142 6.80 -15.63 -0.59
N ARG A 143 5.65 -15.41 -1.22
CA ARG A 143 5.54 -14.87 -2.57
C ARG A 143 4.76 -13.57 -2.53
N TRP A 144 5.25 -12.59 -3.25
CA TRP A 144 4.48 -11.39 -3.49
C TRP A 144 3.21 -11.74 -4.24
N ILE A 145 2.08 -11.31 -3.72
CA ILE A 145 0.79 -11.41 -4.40
C ILE A 145 0.46 -10.00 -4.91
N GLY A 146 0.42 -9.90 -6.19
CA GLY A 146 -0.01 -8.72 -6.90
C GLY A 146 -0.25 -9.11 -8.33
N SER A 147 -0.88 -8.25 -9.13
CA SER A 147 -0.80 -8.41 -10.58
C SER A 147 0.68 -8.44 -10.94
N SER A 148 1.13 -9.49 -11.63
CA SER A 148 2.54 -9.57 -12.02
C SER A 148 2.87 -8.32 -12.83
N GLU A 149 3.71 -7.43 -12.29
CA GLU A 149 4.25 -6.29 -13.04
C GLU A 149 4.80 -6.73 -14.40
N THR A 150 5.29 -7.97 -14.48
CA THR A 150 5.82 -8.57 -15.69
C THR A 150 4.78 -8.75 -16.78
N GLN A 151 3.53 -9.10 -16.46
CA GLN A 151 2.48 -9.20 -17.48
C GLN A 151 1.96 -7.81 -17.88
N LEU A 152 1.69 -6.93 -16.92
CA LEU A 152 1.25 -5.57 -17.22
C LEU A 152 2.33 -4.76 -17.92
N SER A 153 3.61 -4.91 -17.58
CA SER A 153 4.70 -4.21 -18.24
C SER A 153 4.99 -4.74 -19.64
N LYS A 154 4.82 -6.06 -19.88
CA LYS A 154 5.06 -6.68 -21.20
C LYS A 154 4.06 -6.23 -22.25
N TYR A 155 2.82 -5.94 -21.85
CA TYR A 155 1.72 -5.58 -22.77
C TYR A 155 1.42 -4.08 -22.79
N ARG A 156 2.08 -3.28 -21.95
CA ARG A 156 1.86 -1.82 -21.87
C ARG A 156 2.32 -1.02 -23.08
N SER A 157 3.07 -1.63 -23.99
CA SER A 157 3.57 -0.95 -25.20
C SER A 157 2.66 -1.10 -26.41
N HIS A 158 1.73 -2.07 -26.40
CA HIS A 158 0.77 -2.32 -27.47
C HIS A 158 -0.58 -2.64 -26.83
N TYR A 159 -1.47 -1.68 -26.81
CA TYR A 159 -2.74 -1.82 -26.11
C TYR A 159 -3.88 -1.15 -26.89
N VAL A 160 -5.08 -1.61 -26.57
CA VAL A 160 -6.33 -1.09 -27.12
C VAL A 160 -7.16 -0.54 -25.97
N ILE A 161 -7.66 0.69 -26.14
CA ILE A 161 -8.63 1.31 -25.25
C ILE A 161 -9.96 1.36 -25.99
N ASP A 162 -10.95 0.61 -25.52
CA ASP A 162 -12.32 0.67 -25.98
C ASP A 162 -13.18 1.38 -24.94
N TYR A 163 -14.02 2.29 -25.36
CA TYR A 163 -14.97 2.95 -24.47
C TYR A 163 -16.15 3.54 -25.23
N ASP A 164 -17.27 3.67 -24.52
CA ASP A 164 -18.43 4.41 -24.98
C ASP A 164 -18.45 5.79 -24.35
N VAL A 165 -18.77 6.80 -25.13
CA VAL A 165 -18.84 8.18 -24.67
C VAL A 165 -20.12 8.86 -25.14
N ARG A 166 -20.71 9.65 -24.25
CA ARG A 166 -21.83 10.53 -24.56
C ARG A 166 -21.55 11.92 -23.98
N VAL A 167 -21.51 12.92 -24.85
CA VAL A 167 -21.48 14.32 -24.43
C VAL A 167 -22.91 14.74 -24.08
N ALA A 168 -23.09 15.37 -22.91
CA ALA A 168 -24.40 15.79 -22.44
C ALA A 168 -25.00 16.89 -23.36
N GLU A 169 -26.30 16.98 -23.39
CA GLU A 169 -27.01 18.05 -24.13
C GLU A 169 -26.54 19.45 -23.64
N GLY A 170 -26.30 20.36 -24.58
CA GLY A 170 -25.78 21.69 -24.30
C GLY A 170 -24.28 21.72 -23.99
N ASN A 171 -23.58 20.62 -24.17
CA ASN A 171 -22.12 20.50 -24.03
C ASN A 171 -21.52 20.03 -25.35
N ASP A 172 -20.22 20.29 -25.54
CA ASP A 172 -19.57 20.00 -26.81
C ASP A 172 -18.40 19.03 -26.69
N LYS A 173 -17.86 18.78 -25.49
CA LYS A 173 -16.58 18.11 -25.35
C LYS A 173 -16.58 16.91 -24.40
N ALA A 174 -15.85 15.87 -24.79
CA ALA A 174 -15.47 14.76 -23.94
C ALA A 174 -14.00 14.43 -24.16
N VAL A 175 -13.21 14.35 -23.07
CA VAL A 175 -11.76 14.18 -23.14
C VAL A 175 -11.33 12.98 -22.29
N LEU A 176 -10.84 11.94 -22.97
CA LEU A 176 -10.13 10.82 -22.35
C LEU A 176 -8.63 11.14 -22.34
N VAL A 177 -7.94 10.74 -21.28
CA VAL A 177 -6.49 10.85 -21.13
C VAL A 177 -5.89 9.47 -21.02
N PHE A 178 -4.76 9.24 -21.67
CA PHE A 178 -3.97 8.02 -21.57
C PHE A 178 -2.48 8.31 -21.62
N GLY A 179 -1.66 7.34 -21.26
CA GLY A 179 -0.23 7.51 -21.23
C GLY A 179 0.24 8.59 -20.24
N SER A 180 -0.56 8.89 -19.19
CA SER A 180 -0.25 9.94 -18.24
C SER A 180 0.81 9.46 -17.23
N ARG A 181 1.99 10.05 -17.29
CA ARG A 181 3.07 9.82 -16.32
C ARG A 181 2.87 10.66 -15.06
N ASP A 182 2.38 11.89 -15.24
CA ASP A 182 2.11 12.88 -14.21
C ASP A 182 1.13 13.94 -14.75
N ALA A 183 0.92 15.02 -13.98
CA ALA A 183 0.02 16.11 -14.35
C ALA A 183 0.48 16.93 -15.56
N ASP A 184 1.76 16.90 -15.88
CA ASP A 184 2.40 17.73 -16.91
C ASP A 184 2.76 16.92 -18.19
N ASN A 185 2.56 15.57 -18.15
CA ASN A 185 2.99 14.68 -19.22
C ASN A 185 1.93 13.59 -19.52
N TYR A 186 1.12 13.81 -20.56
CA TYR A 186 0.03 12.90 -20.95
C TYR A 186 -0.40 13.08 -22.41
N VAL A 187 -1.18 12.15 -22.92
CA VAL A 187 -1.90 12.23 -24.19
C VAL A 187 -3.38 12.38 -23.93
N SER A 188 -4.07 13.22 -24.70
CA SER A 188 -5.51 13.39 -24.64
C SER A 188 -6.18 13.13 -25.98
N ALA A 189 -7.29 12.41 -25.93
CA ALA A 189 -8.20 12.12 -27.04
C ALA A 189 -9.53 12.84 -26.78
N GLU A 190 -9.82 13.85 -27.58
CA GLU A 190 -11.00 14.70 -27.41
C GLU A 190 -12.01 14.45 -28.54
N LEU A 191 -13.24 14.11 -28.14
CA LEU A 191 -14.41 14.22 -28.99
C LEU A 191 -14.96 15.64 -28.81
N ASP A 192 -14.87 16.47 -29.85
CA ASP A 192 -15.38 17.85 -29.90
C ASP A 192 -16.54 17.90 -30.87
N LEU A 193 -17.75 18.08 -30.33
CA LEU A 193 -18.99 18.20 -31.16
C LEU A 193 -19.08 19.51 -31.91
N ASN A 194 -18.22 20.48 -31.61
CA ASN A 194 -18.07 21.76 -32.30
C ASN A 194 -19.38 22.51 -32.50
N GLY A 195 -20.26 22.50 -31.52
CA GLY A 195 -21.54 23.20 -31.55
C GLY A 195 -22.35 22.98 -32.84
N SER A 196 -22.47 24.02 -33.65
CA SER A 196 -23.20 23.97 -34.94
C SER A 196 -22.38 23.45 -36.13
N GLY A 197 -21.05 23.33 -35.98
CA GLY A 197 -20.14 22.78 -37.00
C GLY A 197 -20.07 21.27 -37.00
N ASP A 198 -19.24 20.69 -37.85
CA ASP A 198 -18.98 19.25 -37.86
C ASP A 198 -18.22 18.82 -36.56
N ALA A 199 -18.63 17.68 -36.01
CA ALA A 199 -17.89 17.06 -34.94
C ALA A 199 -16.47 16.74 -35.39
N ARG A 200 -15.51 16.77 -34.43
CA ARG A 200 -14.08 16.51 -34.67
C ARG A 200 -13.54 15.57 -33.63
N PHE A 201 -12.54 14.81 -34.04
CA PHE A 201 -11.69 14.07 -33.08
C PHE A 201 -10.31 14.71 -33.05
N ILE A 202 -9.85 15.01 -31.84
CA ILE A 202 -8.63 15.79 -31.67
C ILE A 202 -7.68 15.01 -30.74
N LEU A 203 -6.46 14.76 -31.22
CA LEU A 203 -5.37 14.24 -30.41
C LEU A 203 -4.45 15.37 -29.99
N ARG A 204 -4.09 15.40 -28.72
CA ARG A 204 -3.08 16.30 -28.20
C ARG A 204 -2.11 15.54 -27.29
N HIS A 205 -0.90 16.02 -27.20
CA HIS A 205 0.00 15.65 -26.11
C HIS A 205 0.34 16.87 -25.26
N THR A 206 0.57 16.61 -23.98
CA THR A 206 1.11 17.58 -23.04
C THR A 206 2.47 17.06 -22.59
N THR A 207 3.50 17.88 -22.70
CA THR A 207 4.86 17.57 -22.27
C THR A 207 5.40 18.80 -21.52
N ASP A 208 5.90 18.58 -20.29
CA ASP A 208 6.34 19.65 -19.39
C ASP A 208 5.30 20.77 -19.25
N GLY A 209 4.03 20.38 -19.11
CA GLY A 209 2.89 21.28 -18.97
C GLY A 209 2.50 22.05 -20.24
N LYS A 210 3.16 21.80 -21.38
CA LYS A 210 2.86 22.45 -22.66
C LYS A 210 2.06 21.51 -23.56
N THR A 211 0.83 21.90 -23.87
CA THR A 211 -0.06 21.12 -24.74
C THR A 211 0.15 21.50 -26.21
N ARG A 212 0.29 20.48 -27.06
CA ARG A 212 0.34 20.59 -28.52
C ARG A 212 -0.72 19.71 -29.15
N GLN A 213 -1.27 20.17 -30.29
CA GLN A 213 -2.20 19.39 -31.08
C GLN A 213 -1.44 18.57 -32.12
N ASP A 214 -1.64 17.25 -32.11
CA ASP A 214 -1.03 16.32 -33.06
C ASP A 214 -1.94 16.06 -34.26
N ALA A 215 -3.27 16.01 -34.04
CA ALA A 215 -4.26 15.79 -35.09
C ALA A 215 -5.59 16.45 -34.74
N ALA A 216 -6.36 16.78 -35.77
CA ALA A 216 -7.75 17.23 -35.63
C ALA A 216 -8.52 16.85 -36.92
N GLU A 217 -9.31 15.80 -36.88
CA GLU A 217 -10.02 15.25 -38.02
C GLU A 217 -11.51 15.49 -37.91
N SER A 218 -12.16 15.83 -39.06
CA SER A 218 -13.62 15.94 -39.13
C SER A 218 -14.30 14.60 -39.02
N LEU A 219 -15.37 14.53 -38.24
CA LEU A 219 -16.24 13.38 -38.11
C LEU A 219 -17.55 13.48 -38.91
N ALA A 220 -17.68 14.42 -39.83
CA ALA A 220 -18.92 14.64 -40.61
C ALA A 220 -19.42 13.38 -41.31
N SER A 221 -18.52 12.53 -41.80
CA SER A 221 -18.87 11.24 -42.43
C SER A 221 -19.17 10.10 -41.44
N ILE A 222 -18.91 10.29 -40.18
CA ILE A 222 -19.06 9.27 -39.11
C ILE A 222 -20.23 9.62 -38.20
N ILE A 223 -20.25 10.87 -37.68
CA ILE A 223 -21.26 11.37 -36.74
C ILE A 223 -22.10 12.45 -37.42
N PRO A 224 -23.32 12.13 -37.88
CA PRO A 224 -24.24 13.12 -38.38
C PRO A 224 -24.66 14.12 -37.31
N ALA A 225 -25.06 15.32 -37.70
CA ALA A 225 -25.49 16.38 -36.78
C ALA A 225 -26.63 15.94 -35.83
N SER A 226 -27.52 15.07 -36.27
CA SER A 226 -28.62 14.50 -35.46
C SER A 226 -28.14 13.54 -34.36
N ASP A 227 -26.92 13.05 -34.44
CA ASP A 227 -26.44 11.95 -33.63
C ASP A 227 -25.37 12.39 -32.64
N LYS A 228 -24.96 13.66 -32.65
CA LYS A 228 -23.86 14.23 -31.84
C LYS A 228 -23.95 13.91 -30.34
N HIS A 229 -25.13 13.91 -29.75
CA HIS A 229 -25.35 13.64 -28.35
C HIS A 229 -25.79 12.20 -28.04
N LYS A 230 -25.72 11.30 -29.03
CA LYS A 230 -25.88 9.87 -28.80
C LYS A 230 -24.63 9.27 -28.14
N VAL A 231 -24.72 8.01 -27.79
CA VAL A 231 -23.55 7.25 -27.34
C VAL A 231 -22.74 6.89 -28.57
N HIS A 232 -21.44 7.21 -28.53
CA HIS A 232 -20.46 6.85 -29.56
C HIS A 232 -19.46 5.87 -28.99
N HIS A 233 -19.14 4.81 -29.72
CA HIS A 233 -18.11 3.86 -29.37
C HIS A 233 -16.78 4.30 -29.98
N ILE A 234 -15.76 4.46 -29.13
CA ILE A 234 -14.41 4.86 -29.54
C ILE A 234 -13.43 3.75 -29.20
N ARG A 235 -12.62 3.41 -30.17
CA ARG A 235 -11.54 2.45 -30.03
C ARG A 235 -10.22 3.11 -30.42
N LEU A 236 -9.28 3.11 -29.49
CA LEU A 236 -7.92 3.61 -29.68
C LEU A 236 -6.95 2.43 -29.60
N LYS A 237 -6.32 2.08 -30.71
CA LYS A 237 -5.23 1.12 -30.72
C LYS A 237 -3.91 1.87 -30.66
N VAL A 238 -3.20 1.73 -29.56
CA VAL A 238 -1.92 2.40 -29.31
C VAL A 238 -0.79 1.42 -29.51
N THR A 239 0.12 1.76 -30.42
CA THR A 239 1.33 0.99 -30.68
C THR A 239 2.55 1.87 -30.62
N THR A 240 3.68 1.28 -30.23
CA THR A 240 4.94 2.00 -30.17
C THR A 240 5.95 1.41 -31.12
N ALA A 241 6.67 2.24 -31.83
CA ALA A 241 7.86 1.77 -32.52
C ALA A 241 8.96 1.52 -31.50
N GLN A 242 9.61 0.39 -31.59
CA GLN A 242 10.82 0.10 -30.82
C GLN A 242 11.85 1.22 -31.10
N TYR A 243 12.38 1.85 -30.06
CA TYR A 243 13.30 3.00 -30.14
C TYR A 243 12.70 4.31 -30.68
N ALA A 244 11.37 4.45 -30.73
CA ALA A 244 10.76 5.71 -31.14
C ALA A 244 10.18 6.47 -29.94
N LEU A 245 10.39 7.78 -29.92
CA LEU A 245 9.82 8.70 -28.94
C LEU A 245 8.36 9.07 -29.24
N LYS A 246 7.60 8.11 -29.80
CA LYS A 246 6.26 8.39 -30.30
C LYS A 246 5.32 7.21 -30.17
N TYR A 247 4.04 7.53 -30.02
CA TYR A 247 2.92 6.60 -30.18
C TYR A 247 2.39 6.65 -31.60
N PHE A 248 1.95 5.51 -32.11
CA PHE A 248 1.03 5.43 -33.21
C PHE A 248 -0.33 5.07 -32.67
N VAL A 249 -1.35 5.82 -33.07
CA VAL A 249 -2.71 5.63 -32.61
C VAL A 249 -3.62 5.40 -33.80
N ASP A 250 -4.13 4.17 -33.95
CA ASP A 250 -5.26 3.91 -34.85
C ASP A 250 -6.56 4.21 -34.12
N ILE A 251 -7.49 4.87 -34.78
CA ILE A 251 -8.75 5.34 -34.20
C ILE A 251 -9.91 4.80 -34.99
N GLU A 252 -10.84 4.16 -34.29
CA GLU A 252 -12.14 3.78 -34.82
C GLU A 252 -13.23 4.47 -34.01
N ILE A 253 -14.24 5.01 -34.69
CA ILE A 253 -15.43 5.63 -34.09
C ILE A 253 -16.65 5.00 -34.72
N ASP A 254 -17.54 4.41 -33.90
CA ASP A 254 -18.73 3.69 -34.35
C ASP A 254 -18.41 2.62 -35.42
N GLY A 255 -17.28 1.93 -35.25
CA GLY A 255 -16.81 0.88 -36.16
C GLY A 255 -16.23 1.39 -37.49
N LYS A 256 -16.05 2.71 -37.66
CA LYS A 256 -15.39 3.29 -38.83
C LYS A 256 -14.00 3.81 -38.48
N THR A 257 -13.02 3.43 -39.28
CA THR A 257 -11.65 3.90 -39.13
C THR A 257 -11.56 5.39 -39.47
N LEU A 258 -10.98 6.18 -38.57
CA LEU A 258 -10.66 7.57 -38.80
C LEU A 258 -9.35 7.68 -39.59
N VAL A 259 -9.40 8.30 -40.75
CA VAL A 259 -8.22 8.43 -41.63
C VAL A 259 -7.49 9.73 -41.30
N ASN A 260 -6.17 9.64 -41.10
CA ASN A 260 -5.31 10.78 -40.91
C ASN A 260 -5.19 11.55 -42.27
N SER A 261 -5.83 12.70 -42.34
CA SER A 261 -5.87 13.54 -43.53
C SER A 261 -4.51 14.19 -43.85
N SER A 262 -3.63 14.34 -42.85
CA SER A 262 -2.33 15.00 -43.02
C SER A 262 -1.25 14.11 -43.68
N LEU A 263 -1.52 12.83 -43.89
CA LEU A 263 -0.56 11.91 -44.53
C LEU A 263 -0.36 12.23 -46.00
N THR A 264 0.89 12.31 -46.41
CA THR A 264 1.25 12.43 -47.83
C THR A 264 0.92 11.16 -48.62
N PRO A 265 0.79 11.22 -49.95
CA PRO A 265 0.59 10.03 -50.77
C PRO A 265 1.70 8.96 -50.55
N GLU A 266 2.95 9.38 -50.43
CA GLU A 266 4.08 8.47 -50.19
C GLU A 266 4.00 7.80 -48.81
N GLU A 267 3.58 8.53 -47.79
CA GLU A 267 3.38 7.95 -46.45
C GLU A 267 2.20 6.96 -46.45
N LYS A 268 1.11 7.25 -47.14
CA LYS A 268 -0.02 6.30 -47.33
C LYS A 268 0.46 5.04 -48.05
N GLU A 269 1.22 5.18 -49.14
CA GLU A 269 1.79 4.04 -49.84
C GLU A 269 2.76 3.21 -48.99
N ARG A 270 3.64 3.86 -48.24
CA ARG A 270 4.55 3.15 -47.32
C ARG A 270 3.78 2.39 -46.23
N LYS A 271 2.74 2.97 -45.67
CA LYS A 271 1.86 2.31 -44.70
C LYS A 271 1.15 1.10 -45.30
N SER A 272 0.63 1.21 -46.52
CA SER A 272 -0.07 0.10 -47.20
C SER A 272 0.84 -1.10 -47.50
N ARG A 273 2.16 -0.85 -47.70
CA ARG A 273 3.17 -1.89 -47.91
C ARG A 273 3.69 -2.52 -46.63
N GLY A 274 3.30 -2.03 -45.46
CA GLY A 274 3.84 -2.49 -44.19
C GLY A 274 5.27 -2.00 -43.87
N ASP A 275 5.80 -1.08 -44.69
CA ASP A 275 7.13 -0.49 -44.53
C ASP A 275 7.21 0.54 -43.40
N PHE A 276 6.11 0.71 -42.69
CA PHE A 276 5.97 1.67 -41.60
C PHE A 276 5.92 0.93 -40.25
N TRP A 277 6.92 1.19 -39.42
CA TRP A 277 6.95 0.61 -38.10
C TRP A 277 5.83 1.20 -37.23
N GLY A 278 4.79 0.43 -36.96
CA GLY A 278 3.84 0.69 -35.89
C GLY A 278 2.46 1.23 -36.23
N GLY A 279 2.04 1.37 -37.48
CA GLY A 279 0.69 1.83 -37.77
C GLY A 279 0.08 1.20 -39.01
N LYS A 280 -1.20 0.88 -38.95
CA LYS A 280 -2.00 0.57 -40.12
C LYS A 280 -2.29 1.82 -40.92
N GLU A 281 -2.87 1.65 -42.10
CA GLU A 281 -3.39 2.76 -42.90
C GLU A 281 -4.33 3.62 -42.03
N GLY A 282 -3.98 4.92 -41.84
CA GLY A 282 -4.75 5.85 -41.04
C GLY A 282 -4.18 6.21 -39.66
N ALA A 283 -3.13 5.54 -39.20
CA ALA A 283 -2.56 5.84 -37.88
C ALA A 283 -2.08 7.28 -37.71
N PHE A 284 -2.36 7.81 -36.54
CA PHE A 284 -1.89 9.12 -36.08
C PHE A 284 -0.58 8.96 -35.31
N THR A 285 0.27 9.97 -35.37
CA THR A 285 1.53 9.99 -34.62
C THR A 285 1.46 11.01 -33.50
N VAL A 286 1.80 10.59 -32.29
CA VAL A 286 1.83 11.45 -31.10
C VAL A 286 3.21 11.38 -30.48
N TYR A 287 3.75 12.52 -30.07
CA TYR A 287 5.09 12.67 -29.48
C TYR A 287 5.02 13.05 -28.00
N PRO A 288 4.69 12.11 -27.10
CA PRO A 288 4.36 12.43 -25.72
C PRO A 288 5.58 12.65 -24.80
N TYR A 289 6.78 12.67 -25.33
CA TYR A 289 8.02 12.78 -24.57
C TYR A 289 8.83 14.01 -24.91
N PRO A 290 9.57 14.57 -23.95
CA PRO A 290 10.52 15.65 -24.22
C PRO A 290 11.58 15.25 -25.25
N ASP A 291 12.08 16.21 -26.00
CA ASP A 291 13.16 16.01 -26.95
C ASP A 291 14.42 15.49 -26.22
N GLY A 292 14.95 14.36 -26.73
CA GLY A 292 16.17 13.76 -26.17
C GLY A 292 15.95 12.69 -25.09
N GLU A 293 14.74 12.46 -24.62
CA GLU A 293 14.44 11.35 -23.71
C GLU A 293 14.35 10.04 -24.49
N LEU A 294 15.28 9.12 -24.24
CA LEU A 294 15.24 7.75 -24.79
C LEU A 294 14.26 6.90 -23.97
N VAL A 295 13.06 6.72 -24.47
CA VAL A 295 12.08 5.82 -23.88
C VAL A 295 12.03 4.54 -24.69
N TYR A 296 12.53 3.45 -24.13
CA TYR A 296 12.55 2.15 -24.79
C TYR A 296 11.16 1.53 -24.99
N HIS A 297 10.16 1.96 -24.21
CA HIS A 297 8.79 1.47 -24.30
C HIS A 297 7.80 2.56 -23.91
N CYS A 298 6.90 2.92 -24.82
CA CYS A 298 5.73 3.71 -24.48
C CYS A 298 4.78 2.84 -23.66
N ARG A 299 4.61 3.18 -22.41
CA ARG A 299 3.79 2.42 -21.47
C ARG A 299 2.37 2.98 -21.40
N LEU A 300 1.42 2.15 -21.02
CA LEU A 300 0.04 2.58 -20.79
C LEU A 300 -0.03 3.71 -19.74
N TYR A 301 0.79 3.67 -18.68
CA TYR A 301 0.75 4.60 -17.56
C TYR A 301 -0.67 4.81 -17.00
N ALA A 302 -0.98 5.99 -16.47
CA ALA A 302 -2.32 6.29 -16.00
C ALA A 302 -3.27 6.62 -17.15
N ILE A 303 -4.54 6.29 -16.94
CA ILE A 303 -5.68 6.63 -17.80
C ILE A 303 -6.67 7.45 -16.99
N GLY A 304 -7.50 8.24 -17.65
CA GLY A 304 -8.57 8.98 -16.98
C GLY A 304 -9.20 10.03 -17.86
N PHE A 305 -9.60 11.14 -17.24
CA PHE A 305 -10.38 12.17 -17.91
C PHE A 305 -9.81 13.57 -17.61
N LEU A 306 -9.93 14.45 -18.60
CA LEU A 306 -9.64 15.87 -18.48
C LEU A 306 -10.83 16.66 -19.03
N GLN A 307 -11.97 16.58 -18.35
CA GLN A 307 -13.17 17.23 -18.82
C GLN A 307 -13.07 18.75 -18.65
N PRO A 308 -13.22 19.54 -19.71
CA PRO A 308 -13.11 21.00 -19.62
C PRO A 308 -14.16 21.60 -18.68
N LYS A 309 -13.81 22.74 -18.05
CA LYS A 309 -14.69 23.39 -17.10
C LYS A 309 -16.07 23.70 -17.68
N GLY A 310 -17.10 23.28 -16.97
CA GLY A 310 -18.49 23.46 -17.37
C GLY A 310 -19.00 22.49 -18.43
N GLN A 311 -18.16 21.55 -18.90
CA GLN A 311 -18.55 20.49 -19.84
C GLN A 311 -18.88 19.22 -19.08
N THR A 312 -19.88 18.48 -19.52
CA THR A 312 -20.29 17.19 -18.93
C THR A 312 -20.32 16.09 -19.98
N ALA A 313 -19.68 14.98 -19.70
CA ALA A 313 -19.72 13.78 -20.53
C ALA A 313 -19.84 12.53 -19.66
N THR A 314 -20.40 11.47 -20.24
CA THR A 314 -20.50 10.15 -19.61
C THR A 314 -19.62 9.19 -20.39
N PHE A 315 -18.77 8.48 -19.68
CA PHE A 315 -17.91 7.41 -20.20
C PHE A 315 -18.36 6.09 -19.59
N SER A 316 -18.49 5.06 -20.41
CA SER A 316 -18.92 3.73 -19.99
C SER A 316 -18.23 2.65 -20.81
N ASN A 317 -18.37 1.40 -20.39
CA ASN A 317 -17.79 0.24 -21.07
C ASN A 317 -16.28 0.37 -21.33
N LEU A 318 -15.56 1.09 -20.44
CA LEU A 318 -14.12 1.27 -20.55
C LEU A 318 -13.43 -0.08 -20.43
N ARG A 319 -12.71 -0.45 -21.47
CA ARG A 319 -11.97 -1.70 -21.54
C ARG A 319 -10.58 -1.45 -22.10
N ILE A 320 -9.57 -1.99 -21.46
CA ILE A 320 -8.20 -1.98 -21.95
C ILE A 320 -7.74 -3.41 -22.16
N SER A 321 -7.24 -3.71 -23.32
CA SER A 321 -6.73 -5.02 -23.68
C SER A 321 -5.37 -4.91 -24.35
N GLU A 322 -4.59 -5.99 -24.28
CA GLU A 322 -3.39 -6.15 -25.08
C GLU A 322 -3.78 -6.42 -26.53
N ASP A 323 -3.04 -5.82 -27.48
CA ASP A 323 -3.39 -5.84 -28.88
C ASP A 323 -3.24 -7.22 -29.55
N THR A 324 -2.13 -7.94 -29.26
CA THR A 324 -1.76 -9.15 -30.00
C THR A 324 -2.69 -10.33 -29.69
N TRP A 325 -3.01 -10.53 -28.41
CA TRP A 325 -3.83 -11.66 -27.97
C TRP A 325 -5.16 -11.26 -27.34
N ASN A 326 -5.50 -9.98 -27.43
CA ASN A 326 -6.74 -9.43 -26.87
C ASN A 326 -6.92 -9.78 -25.36
N THR A 327 -5.79 -9.92 -24.65
CA THR A 327 -5.81 -10.19 -23.22
C THR A 327 -6.36 -8.99 -22.49
N LEU A 328 -7.41 -9.20 -21.70
CA LEU A 328 -8.03 -8.14 -20.91
C LEU A 328 -7.07 -7.65 -19.83
N LEU A 329 -6.73 -6.36 -19.85
CA LEU A 329 -5.88 -5.71 -18.86
C LEU A 329 -6.71 -4.98 -17.81
N TYR A 330 -7.81 -4.35 -18.22
CA TYR A 330 -8.64 -3.55 -17.32
C TYR A 330 -10.07 -3.48 -17.84
N ASN A 331 -11.04 -3.70 -16.98
CA ASN A 331 -12.46 -3.51 -17.26
C ASN A 331 -13.20 -3.27 -15.94
N PRO A 332 -13.35 -2.02 -15.52
CA PRO A 332 -13.98 -1.69 -14.25
C PRO A 332 -15.49 -1.95 -14.22
N ALA A 333 -16.14 -2.15 -15.38
CA ALA A 333 -17.60 -2.24 -15.53
C ALA A 333 -18.36 -1.04 -14.93
N GLU A 334 -17.71 0.10 -14.84
CA GLU A 334 -18.22 1.32 -14.23
C GLU A 334 -18.67 2.32 -15.30
N THR A 335 -19.56 3.22 -14.89
CA THR A 335 -19.96 4.38 -15.69
C THR A 335 -19.48 5.64 -15.00
N TYR A 336 -18.68 6.42 -15.69
CA TYR A 336 -18.11 7.67 -15.18
C TYR A 336 -18.89 8.86 -15.74
N VAL A 337 -19.49 9.65 -14.86
CA VAL A 337 -20.11 10.92 -15.23
C VAL A 337 -19.18 12.04 -14.85
N GLU A 338 -18.40 12.51 -15.81
CA GLU A 338 -17.42 13.57 -15.62
C GLU A 338 -18.06 14.95 -15.78
N LYS A 339 -18.13 15.66 -14.65
CA LYS A 339 -18.48 17.08 -14.60
C LYS A 339 -17.21 17.89 -14.59
N GLY A 340 -16.96 18.61 -15.67
CA GLY A 340 -15.70 19.27 -15.92
C GLY A 340 -15.35 20.35 -14.88
N GLU A 341 -14.27 20.12 -14.19
CA GLU A 341 -13.59 21.11 -13.37
C GLU A 341 -12.36 21.71 -14.08
N GLY A 342 -12.01 21.18 -15.25
CA GLY A 342 -10.76 21.51 -15.96
C GLY A 342 -9.52 20.96 -15.28
N LYS A 343 -9.68 19.89 -14.48
CA LYS A 343 -8.60 19.22 -13.78
C LYS A 343 -8.41 17.80 -14.32
N LEU A 344 -7.15 17.38 -14.29
CA LEU A 344 -6.77 16.01 -14.65
C LEU A 344 -7.22 15.04 -13.55
N ASN A 345 -8.02 14.06 -13.93
CA ASN A 345 -8.48 12.97 -13.06
C ASN A 345 -8.02 11.65 -13.67
N VAL A 346 -6.91 11.10 -13.18
CA VAL A 346 -6.28 9.90 -13.74
C VAL A 346 -5.98 8.86 -12.67
N TRP A 347 -6.00 7.59 -13.07
CA TRP A 347 -5.63 6.45 -12.23
C TRP A 347 -4.86 5.41 -13.05
N TYR A 348 -4.14 4.52 -12.38
CA TYR A 348 -3.41 3.43 -13.03
C TYR A 348 -4.35 2.24 -13.27
N PRO A 349 -4.58 1.82 -14.52
CA PRO A 349 -5.40 0.65 -14.81
C PRO A 349 -4.79 -0.62 -14.23
N GLY A 350 -5.58 -1.37 -13.48
CA GLY A 350 -5.14 -2.60 -12.83
C GLY A 350 -4.42 -2.43 -11.49
N GLU A 351 -4.24 -1.20 -10.99
CA GLU A 351 -3.70 -0.92 -9.66
C GLU A 351 -4.78 -0.71 -8.60
N ASN A 352 -5.73 -1.61 -8.47
CA ASN A 352 -6.53 -1.70 -7.23
C ASN A 352 -5.80 -2.49 -6.13
N VAL A 353 -4.48 -2.64 -6.24
CA VAL A 353 -3.64 -3.21 -5.20
C VAL A 353 -2.88 -2.07 -4.57
N SER A 354 -3.51 -1.40 -3.63
CA SER A 354 -2.93 -0.29 -2.86
C SER A 354 -1.74 -0.69 -1.98
N ALA A 355 -1.43 -1.97 -1.87
CA ALA A 355 -0.20 -2.48 -1.27
C ALA A 355 0.11 -3.88 -1.84
N PRO A 356 1.38 -4.21 -2.12
CA PRO A 356 1.76 -5.57 -2.37
C PRO A 356 1.48 -6.38 -1.11
N MET A 357 0.54 -7.34 -1.18
CA MET A 357 0.28 -8.23 -0.07
C MET A 357 1.19 -9.44 -0.16
N LEU A 358 1.86 -9.77 0.94
CA LEU A 358 2.57 -11.03 1.09
C LEU A 358 1.61 -12.10 1.55
N ARG A 359 1.50 -13.18 0.78
CA ARG A 359 0.78 -14.38 1.19
C ARG A 359 1.75 -15.47 1.58
N LYS A 360 1.56 -16.03 2.77
CA LYS A 360 2.20 -17.27 3.21
C LYS A 360 1.12 -18.25 3.61
N GLU A 361 1.14 -19.44 3.07
CA GLU A 361 0.30 -20.55 3.56
C GLU A 361 1.01 -21.18 4.76
N ILE A 362 0.34 -21.18 5.88
CA ILE A 362 0.80 -21.80 7.12
C ILE A 362 -0.05 -23.06 7.30
N LYS A 363 0.57 -24.24 7.38
CA LYS A 363 -0.11 -25.44 7.88
C LYS A 363 -0.27 -25.30 9.38
N ILE A 364 -1.48 -25.13 9.85
CA ILE A 364 -1.81 -25.23 11.27
C ILE A 364 -1.90 -26.73 11.57
N GLU A 365 -0.92 -27.25 12.31
CA GLU A 365 -0.99 -28.63 12.77
C GLU A 365 -2.13 -28.77 13.79
N LYS A 366 -2.86 -29.89 13.69
CA LYS A 366 -3.99 -30.24 14.56
C LYS A 366 -3.49 -30.29 16.01
N GLY A 367 -3.73 -29.23 16.79
CA GLY A 367 -3.28 -29.13 18.18
C GLY A 367 -3.19 -27.72 18.74
N LEU A 368 -3.27 -26.71 17.88
CA LEU A 368 -3.63 -25.36 18.35
C LEU A 368 -5.14 -25.38 18.60
N SER A 369 -5.51 -25.80 19.81
CA SER A 369 -6.89 -25.79 20.29
C SER A 369 -7.46 -24.37 20.17
N GLU A 370 -8.77 -24.28 20.01
CA GLU A 370 -9.57 -23.06 19.95
C GLU A 370 -9.23 -22.01 21.04
N SER A 371 -8.56 -22.41 22.12
CA SER A 371 -8.12 -21.55 23.22
C SER A 371 -6.95 -20.58 22.86
N GLY A 372 -6.29 -20.74 21.73
CA GLY A 372 -5.20 -19.85 21.29
C GLY A 372 -5.65 -18.73 20.35
N LEU A 373 -6.88 -18.79 19.85
CA LEU A 373 -7.43 -17.82 18.90
C LEU A 373 -8.48 -16.88 19.52
N ASP A 374 -8.89 -17.16 20.77
CA ASP A 374 -9.83 -16.30 21.49
C ASP A 374 -9.16 -15.01 21.90
N GLY A 375 -9.21 -14.02 21.03
CA GLY A 375 -8.66 -12.68 21.28
C GLY A 375 -7.82 -12.09 20.15
N LEU A 376 -7.52 -12.86 19.11
CA LEU A 376 -6.95 -12.27 17.90
C LEU A 376 -8.10 -11.72 17.05
N PRO A 377 -8.06 -10.44 16.64
CA PRO A 377 -9.01 -9.95 15.65
C PRO A 377 -8.82 -10.80 14.40
N LEU A 378 -9.91 -11.45 13.95
CA LEU A 378 -9.92 -12.14 12.67
C LEU A 378 -9.38 -11.19 11.60
N PRO A 379 -8.50 -11.64 10.69
CA PRO A 379 -8.08 -10.79 9.60
C PRO A 379 -9.32 -10.36 8.84
N TYR A 380 -9.47 -9.08 8.67
CA TYR A 380 -10.54 -8.50 7.88
C TYR A 380 -10.51 -9.13 6.50
N HIS A 381 -11.60 -9.80 6.12
CA HIS A 381 -11.87 -10.09 4.73
C HIS A 381 -12.14 -8.75 4.03
N VAL A 382 -11.22 -8.36 3.16
CA VAL A 382 -11.43 -7.32 2.16
C VAL A 382 -11.76 -7.99 0.85
#